data_d86036f80aae1027c4c6d5a379948911
#
_entry.id   d86036f80aae1027c4c6d5a379948911
#
_cell.length_a   1.000
_cell.length_b   1.000
_cell.length_c   1.000
_cell.angle_alpha   90.00
_cell.angle_beta   90.00
_cell.angle_gamma   90.00
#
_symmetry.space_group_name_H-M   'P 1'
#
loop_
_entity.id
_entity.type
_entity.pdbx_description
1 polymer ?
#
loop_
_entity_poly.entity_id
_entity_poly.type
_entity_poly.pdbx_seq_one_letter_code
_entity_poly.pdbx_strand_id
1 'polypeptide(L)'
;MKTQGSNTDVVFLSGVRTGFGGFGGTLKDLSATELGAVAAKHALDRSGVPAGDIGHTVFGNALQTSADAIYCARHVGLKAGLPIEAPAVTVNRLCGSGFEAITQGAQLIMLGEAQAVLAGGTESMSQAPHVVRGARWGLRLGPAPLEDLLWEALKDPQCGLSMAETAEGLAEKYKLTRKEVDEVALESQQRAKQAWDACVFQDEVVPVPLKGKKGEVTEYRADEHMRPATTLEVLLALKPYFKKDGLVTAGNASGIVDGAAATVIASDAYAKAHGLKPLGRIVAWAVAGVEPKYMGIGPAPAARKALQKAGMKLEQMDLVEVNEAFAPQYLAVEKELGLDRAKTNVHGGAIAIGHPLAATGTRVTIHLLHALRRAKQRFGLGSACIGGGQGAAVIVEAFPA
;
A
#
# COMPACT_ATOMS: atom_id res chain seq x y z
N MET A 1 20.35 -22.57 23.46
CA MET A 1 21.09 -21.50 22.77
C MET A 1 20.28 -20.21 22.90
N LYS A 2 20.75 -19.23 23.65
CA LYS A 2 20.15 -17.88 23.66
C LYS A 2 20.60 -17.23 22.38
N THR A 3 19.68 -17.07 21.40
CA THR A 3 19.88 -16.15 20.28
C THR A 3 19.99 -14.75 20.90
N GLN A 4 21.20 -14.20 20.90
CA GLN A 4 21.37 -12.76 21.15
C GLN A 4 20.60 -12.05 20.04
N GLY A 5 19.43 -11.51 20.37
CA GLY A 5 18.72 -10.60 19.48
C GLY A 5 19.65 -9.43 19.20
N SER A 6 20.12 -9.30 17.99
CA SER A 6 20.88 -8.13 17.57
C SER A 6 19.97 -6.93 17.74
N ASN A 7 20.39 -5.98 18.58
CA ASN A 7 19.70 -4.70 18.80
C ASN A 7 19.98 -3.76 17.60
N THR A 8 19.82 -4.29 16.39
CA THR A 8 20.13 -3.58 15.13
C THR A 8 18.92 -2.78 14.75
N ASP A 9 18.99 -1.47 14.91
CA ASP A 9 17.98 -0.55 14.37
C ASP A 9 18.00 -0.60 12.84
N VAL A 10 16.82 -0.67 12.24
CA VAL A 10 16.62 -0.62 10.79
C VAL A 10 16.07 0.75 10.42
N VAL A 11 16.79 1.43 9.54
CA VAL A 11 16.51 2.80 9.12
C VAL A 11 16.05 2.88 7.66
N PHE A 12 15.22 3.86 7.34
CA PHE A 12 14.77 4.18 5.99
C PHE A 12 15.72 5.23 5.37
N LEU A 13 16.36 4.90 4.27
CA LEU A 13 17.28 5.80 3.56
C LEU A 13 16.60 6.57 2.43
N SER A 14 15.48 6.03 1.91
CA SER A 14 14.66 6.67 0.89
C SER A 14 13.23 6.20 1.01
N GLY A 15 12.32 6.85 0.29
CA GLY A 15 10.94 6.39 0.15
C GLY A 15 10.25 7.14 -0.98
N VAL A 16 9.74 6.42 -1.99
CA VAL A 16 9.09 6.99 -3.16
C VAL A 16 7.91 6.15 -3.63
N ARG A 17 7.03 6.76 -4.41
CA ARG A 17 5.97 6.07 -5.14
C ARG A 17 5.77 6.67 -6.53
N THR A 18 5.19 5.95 -7.43
CA THR A 18 4.63 6.52 -8.65
C THR A 18 3.38 7.33 -8.33
N GLY A 19 2.95 8.23 -9.19
CA GLY A 19 1.54 8.62 -9.24
C GLY A 19 0.71 7.36 -9.55
N PHE A 20 -0.53 7.28 -9.06
CA PHE A 20 -1.37 6.11 -9.28
C PHE A 20 -2.31 6.33 -10.46
N GLY A 21 -2.18 5.49 -11.50
CA GLY A 21 -3.05 5.50 -12.67
C GLY A 21 -4.40 4.87 -12.37
N GLY A 22 -5.48 5.50 -12.83
CA GLY A 22 -6.82 4.92 -12.71
C GLY A 22 -6.96 3.62 -13.51
N PHE A 23 -7.93 2.79 -13.15
CA PHE A 23 -8.22 1.54 -13.88
C PHE A 23 -8.51 1.81 -15.36
N GLY A 24 -7.76 1.18 -16.25
CA GLY A 24 -7.82 1.43 -17.68
C GLY A 24 -7.30 2.81 -18.11
N GLY A 25 -6.66 3.56 -17.20
CA GLY A 25 -6.13 4.91 -17.40
C GLY A 25 -4.73 4.96 -17.99
N THR A 26 -3.99 5.99 -17.61
CA THR A 26 -2.70 6.35 -18.23
C THR A 26 -1.63 5.27 -18.05
N LEU A 27 -1.63 4.51 -16.96
CA LEU A 27 -0.62 3.48 -16.67
C LEU A 27 -1.02 2.06 -17.12
N LYS A 28 -2.17 1.86 -17.73
CA LYS A 28 -2.73 0.54 -18.07
C LYS A 28 -1.85 -0.37 -18.93
N ASP A 29 -0.95 0.20 -19.73
CA ASP A 29 -0.08 -0.54 -20.62
C ASP A 29 1.27 -0.93 -20.00
N LEU A 30 1.52 -0.50 -18.73
CA LEU A 30 2.71 -0.85 -17.97
C LEU A 30 2.44 -2.03 -17.04
N SER A 31 3.33 -3.02 -17.07
CA SER A 31 3.26 -4.15 -16.13
C SER A 31 3.59 -3.72 -14.71
N ALA A 32 3.14 -4.52 -13.72
CA ALA A 32 3.51 -4.33 -12.33
C ALA A 32 5.03 -4.29 -12.15
N THR A 33 5.77 -5.14 -12.87
CA THR A 33 7.24 -5.18 -12.84
C THR A 33 7.86 -3.89 -13.37
N GLU A 34 7.33 -3.30 -14.44
CA GLU A 34 7.83 -2.03 -14.98
C GLU A 34 7.56 -0.87 -14.02
N LEU A 35 6.35 -0.77 -13.46
CA LEU A 35 6.02 0.24 -12.45
C LEU A 35 6.91 0.09 -11.21
N GLY A 36 7.07 -1.15 -10.73
CA GLY A 36 7.96 -1.47 -9.61
C GLY A 36 9.40 -1.07 -9.86
N ALA A 37 9.93 -1.29 -11.08
CA ALA A 37 11.28 -0.93 -11.47
C ALA A 37 11.50 0.60 -11.47
N VAL A 38 10.50 1.38 -11.91
CA VAL A 38 10.57 2.85 -11.85
C VAL A 38 10.69 3.32 -10.40
N ALA A 39 9.79 2.87 -9.52
CA ALA A 39 9.86 3.24 -8.10
C ALA A 39 11.16 2.77 -7.44
N ALA A 40 11.58 1.53 -7.70
CA ALA A 40 12.79 0.94 -7.16
C ALA A 40 14.05 1.71 -7.56
N LYS A 41 14.16 2.08 -8.85
CA LYS A 41 15.30 2.88 -9.34
C LYS A 41 15.38 4.22 -8.63
N HIS A 42 14.28 4.95 -8.53
CA HIS A 42 14.25 6.23 -7.84
C HIS A 42 14.52 6.09 -6.33
N ALA A 43 14.02 5.02 -5.69
CA ALA A 43 14.34 4.75 -4.29
C ALA A 43 15.83 4.50 -4.09
N LEU A 44 16.45 3.71 -4.96
CA LEU A 44 17.89 3.43 -4.94
C LEU A 44 18.70 4.73 -5.15
N ASP A 45 18.41 5.47 -6.21
CA ASP A 45 19.11 6.73 -6.54
C ASP A 45 19.04 7.74 -5.37
N ARG A 46 17.89 7.85 -4.69
CA ARG A 46 17.71 8.77 -3.55
C ARG A 46 18.33 8.27 -2.24
N SER A 47 18.58 6.97 -2.11
CA SER A 47 19.11 6.39 -0.87
C SER A 47 20.58 6.69 -0.63
N GLY A 48 21.33 6.95 -1.69
CA GLY A 48 22.79 7.06 -1.65
C GLY A 48 23.51 5.72 -1.45
N VAL A 49 22.79 4.60 -1.44
CA VAL A 49 23.37 3.26 -1.29
C VAL A 49 23.85 2.78 -2.67
N PRO A 50 25.12 2.37 -2.82
CA PRO A 50 25.57 1.73 -4.04
C PRO A 50 24.75 0.48 -4.37
N ALA A 51 24.41 0.28 -5.64
CA ALA A 51 23.60 -0.87 -6.06
C ALA A 51 24.21 -2.23 -5.63
N GLY A 52 25.56 -2.30 -5.59
CA GLY A 52 26.31 -3.49 -5.16
C GLY A 52 26.17 -3.82 -3.67
N ASP A 53 25.74 -2.88 -2.84
CA ASP A 53 25.57 -3.07 -1.39
C ASP A 53 24.15 -3.50 -1.01
N ILE A 54 23.21 -3.51 -1.97
CA ILE A 54 21.87 -4.06 -1.76
C ILE A 54 21.96 -5.58 -1.73
N GLY A 55 21.87 -6.14 -0.53
CA GLY A 55 21.98 -7.58 -0.30
C GLY A 55 20.73 -8.38 -0.68
N HIS A 56 19.56 -7.73 -0.82
CA HIS A 56 18.30 -8.42 -1.17
C HIS A 56 17.25 -7.44 -1.73
N THR A 57 16.37 -7.95 -2.60
CA THR A 57 15.13 -7.27 -3.01
C THR A 57 13.93 -8.02 -2.46
N VAL A 58 13.06 -7.31 -1.71
CA VAL A 58 11.78 -7.86 -1.24
C VAL A 58 10.66 -6.98 -1.80
N PHE A 59 9.83 -7.54 -2.67
CA PHE A 59 8.80 -6.75 -3.34
C PHE A 59 7.44 -7.44 -3.30
N GLY A 60 6.40 -6.68 -2.90
CA GLY A 60 5.03 -7.16 -2.90
C GLY A 60 4.41 -7.14 -4.29
N ASN A 61 3.65 -8.18 -4.64
CA ASN A 61 2.75 -8.22 -5.77
C ASN A 61 1.60 -9.18 -5.47
N ALA A 62 0.37 -8.69 -5.45
CA ALA A 62 -0.80 -9.49 -5.09
C ALA A 62 -1.39 -10.22 -6.30
N LEU A 63 -1.45 -9.56 -7.45
CA LEU A 63 -2.02 -10.07 -8.69
C LEU A 63 -0.92 -10.31 -9.73
N GLN A 64 -0.82 -11.54 -10.20
CA GLN A 64 0.10 -11.91 -11.28
C GLN A 64 -0.58 -11.62 -12.62
N THR A 65 -0.41 -10.40 -13.14
CA THR A 65 -1.15 -9.89 -14.30
C THR A 65 -0.33 -9.84 -15.59
N SER A 66 0.97 -10.14 -15.53
CA SER A 66 1.86 -10.18 -16.70
C SER A 66 2.69 -11.46 -16.73
N ALA A 67 3.29 -11.76 -17.87
CA ALA A 67 4.10 -12.97 -18.07
C ALA A 67 5.33 -13.04 -17.13
N ASP A 68 5.87 -11.89 -16.71
CA ASP A 68 7.00 -11.78 -15.80
C ASP A 68 6.62 -11.61 -14.32
N ALA A 69 5.33 -11.59 -14.01
CA ALA A 69 4.85 -11.33 -12.65
C ALA A 69 5.34 -12.35 -11.60
N ILE A 70 5.52 -13.62 -12.00
CA ILE A 70 6.10 -14.66 -11.10
C ILE A 70 7.55 -14.36 -10.72
N TYR A 71 8.25 -13.52 -11.48
CA TYR A 71 9.62 -13.06 -11.23
C TYR A 71 9.66 -11.62 -10.70
N CYS A 72 8.53 -11.05 -10.29
CA CYS A 72 8.34 -9.62 -10.06
C CYS A 72 9.50 -8.98 -9.29
N ALA A 73 9.77 -9.38 -8.06
CA ALA A 73 10.83 -8.79 -7.24
C ALA A 73 12.22 -8.90 -7.90
N ARG A 74 12.51 -10.05 -8.53
CA ARG A 74 13.79 -10.26 -9.21
C ARG A 74 13.96 -9.31 -10.40
N HIS A 75 12.93 -9.20 -11.24
CA HIS A 75 12.97 -8.32 -12.40
C HIS A 75 12.97 -6.84 -11.99
N VAL A 76 12.24 -6.48 -10.94
CA VAL A 76 12.28 -5.12 -10.36
C VAL A 76 13.72 -4.76 -9.95
N GLY A 77 14.40 -5.61 -9.19
CA GLY A 77 15.79 -5.37 -8.76
C GLY A 77 16.74 -5.23 -9.95
N LEU A 78 16.70 -6.17 -10.89
CA LEU A 78 17.57 -6.13 -12.09
C LEU A 78 17.31 -4.90 -12.96
N LYS A 79 16.04 -4.54 -13.20
CA LYS A 79 15.66 -3.35 -13.99
C LYS A 79 16.01 -2.04 -13.24
N ALA A 80 16.07 -2.05 -11.91
CA ALA A 80 16.53 -0.94 -11.10
C ALA A 80 18.07 -0.78 -11.12
N GLY A 81 18.81 -1.76 -11.64
CA GLY A 81 20.26 -1.73 -11.79
C GLY A 81 21.02 -2.48 -10.70
N LEU A 82 20.35 -3.34 -9.93
CA LEU A 82 21.04 -4.21 -8.97
C LEU A 82 21.87 -5.29 -9.67
N PRO A 83 22.96 -5.75 -9.04
CA PRO A 83 23.79 -6.82 -9.59
C PRO A 83 23.04 -8.16 -9.62
N ILE A 84 23.50 -9.07 -10.48
CA ILE A 84 22.89 -10.39 -10.64
C ILE A 84 23.04 -11.27 -9.40
N GLU A 85 23.98 -10.97 -8.54
CA GLU A 85 24.23 -11.66 -7.27
C GLU A 85 23.19 -11.32 -6.19
N ALA A 86 22.53 -10.15 -6.27
CA ALA A 86 21.52 -9.76 -5.29
C ALA A 86 20.25 -10.60 -5.44
N PRO A 87 19.92 -11.48 -4.49
CA PRO A 87 18.73 -12.32 -4.56
C PRO A 87 17.45 -11.49 -4.37
N ALA A 88 16.30 -12.09 -4.70
CA ALA A 88 15.02 -11.42 -4.57
C ALA A 88 13.91 -12.39 -4.17
N VAL A 89 12.90 -11.88 -3.47
CA VAL A 89 11.66 -12.60 -3.17
C VAL A 89 10.44 -11.73 -3.40
N THR A 90 9.46 -12.29 -4.11
CA THR A 90 8.13 -11.67 -4.24
C THR A 90 7.25 -12.17 -3.11
N VAL A 91 6.62 -11.25 -2.37
CA VAL A 91 5.72 -11.57 -1.26
C VAL A 91 4.28 -11.22 -1.60
N ASN A 92 3.35 -12.04 -1.12
CA ASN A 92 1.93 -11.79 -1.27
C ASN A 92 1.23 -11.92 0.09
N ARG A 93 0.82 -10.79 0.63
CA ARG A 93 -0.11 -10.64 1.75
C ARG A 93 -1.25 -9.70 1.31
N LEU A 94 -1.66 -9.79 0.05
CA LEU A 94 -2.68 -8.92 -0.55
C LEU A 94 -2.40 -7.43 -0.24
N CYS A 95 -3.39 -6.70 0.32
CA CYS A 95 -3.27 -5.29 0.69
C CYS A 95 -2.13 -4.99 1.70
N GLY A 96 -1.63 -5.99 2.41
CA GLY A 96 -0.54 -5.88 3.38
C GLY A 96 0.86 -6.16 2.80
N SER A 97 0.97 -6.51 1.51
CA SER A 97 2.24 -6.97 0.90
C SER A 97 3.36 -5.94 1.01
N GLY A 98 3.06 -4.64 0.89
CA GLY A 98 4.06 -3.59 1.04
C GLY A 98 4.61 -3.47 2.46
N PHE A 99 3.77 -3.65 3.50
CA PHE A 99 4.24 -3.76 4.88
C PHE A 99 5.08 -5.02 5.07
N GLU A 100 4.64 -6.15 4.50
CA GLU A 100 5.36 -7.41 4.56
C GLU A 100 6.75 -7.32 3.92
N ALA A 101 6.86 -6.68 2.77
CA ALA A 101 8.15 -6.48 2.09
C ALA A 101 9.13 -5.68 2.97
N ILE A 102 8.67 -4.60 3.58
CA ILE A 102 9.50 -3.80 4.50
C ILE A 102 9.91 -4.63 5.73
N THR A 103 8.96 -5.35 6.34
CA THR A 103 9.23 -6.09 7.58
C THR A 103 10.10 -7.31 7.34
N GLN A 104 9.96 -8.02 6.23
CA GLN A 104 10.88 -9.09 5.85
C GLN A 104 12.28 -8.55 5.54
N GLY A 105 12.38 -7.43 4.81
CA GLY A 105 13.65 -6.74 4.60
C GLY A 105 14.33 -6.35 5.92
N ALA A 106 13.56 -5.83 6.88
CA ALA A 106 14.05 -5.51 8.21
C ALA A 106 14.53 -6.75 8.96
N GLN A 107 13.81 -7.88 8.85
CA GLN A 107 14.22 -9.16 9.44
C GLN A 107 15.55 -9.67 8.85
N LEU A 108 15.75 -9.58 7.53
CA LEU A 108 17.02 -9.94 6.89
C LEU A 108 18.18 -9.10 7.44
N ILE A 109 17.98 -7.81 7.64
CA ILE A 109 18.98 -6.91 8.23
C ILE A 109 19.26 -7.28 9.69
N MET A 110 18.23 -7.50 10.49
CA MET A 110 18.36 -7.89 11.91
C MET A 110 19.05 -9.23 12.10
N LEU A 111 18.89 -10.15 11.15
CA LEU A 111 19.56 -11.45 11.16
C LEU A 111 20.99 -11.41 10.60
N GLY A 112 21.43 -10.27 10.05
CA GLY A 112 22.76 -10.11 9.46
C GLY A 112 22.91 -10.71 8.05
N GLU A 113 21.80 -11.11 7.42
CA GLU A 113 21.77 -11.64 6.04
C GLU A 113 21.96 -10.54 4.97
N ALA A 114 21.64 -9.28 5.31
CA ALA A 114 21.85 -8.12 4.45
C ALA A 114 22.17 -6.88 5.29
N GLN A 115 22.95 -5.95 4.75
CA GLN A 115 23.18 -4.63 5.36
C GLN A 115 22.19 -3.59 4.87
N ALA A 116 21.79 -3.69 3.60
CA ALA A 116 20.77 -2.86 2.97
C ALA A 116 19.85 -3.71 2.09
N VAL A 117 18.58 -3.36 2.03
CA VAL A 117 17.53 -4.06 1.30
C VAL A 117 16.68 -3.06 0.51
N LEU A 118 16.41 -3.39 -0.75
CA LEU A 118 15.39 -2.73 -1.56
C LEU A 118 14.04 -3.39 -1.28
N ALA A 119 13.12 -2.65 -0.65
CA ALA A 119 11.78 -3.13 -0.31
C ALA A 119 10.70 -2.30 -1.00
N GLY A 120 9.56 -2.91 -1.32
CA GLY A 120 8.48 -2.18 -1.96
C GLY A 120 7.27 -3.04 -2.28
N GLY A 121 6.40 -2.50 -3.12
CA GLY A 121 5.26 -3.22 -3.67
C GLY A 121 4.75 -2.55 -4.93
N THR A 122 4.13 -3.32 -5.79
CA THR A 122 3.65 -2.88 -7.10
C THR A 122 2.40 -3.65 -7.51
N GLU A 123 1.51 -2.98 -8.24
CA GLU A 123 0.32 -3.59 -8.79
C GLU A 123 -0.04 -2.96 -10.14
N SER A 124 -0.45 -3.79 -11.10
CA SER A 124 -1.10 -3.36 -12.33
C SER A 124 -2.44 -4.09 -12.44
N MET A 125 -3.46 -3.49 -11.86
CA MET A 125 -4.80 -4.07 -11.81
C MET A 125 -5.49 -3.97 -13.16
N SER A 126 -5.13 -2.99 -13.98
CA SER A 126 -5.61 -2.82 -15.36
C SER A 126 -5.20 -3.96 -16.29
N GLN A 127 -4.12 -4.69 -15.98
CA GLN A 127 -3.65 -5.82 -16.77
C GLN A 127 -4.17 -7.17 -16.27
N ALA A 128 -5.10 -7.20 -15.32
CA ALA A 128 -5.70 -8.44 -14.87
C ALA A 128 -6.39 -9.17 -16.05
N PRO A 129 -6.01 -10.42 -16.35
CA PRO A 129 -6.57 -11.13 -17.48
C PRO A 129 -7.96 -11.67 -17.18
N HIS A 130 -8.73 -11.91 -18.23
CA HIS A 130 -9.87 -12.82 -18.15
C HIS A 130 -9.36 -14.26 -18.39
N VAL A 131 -9.91 -15.21 -17.65
CA VAL A 131 -9.47 -16.60 -17.67
C VAL A 131 -10.61 -17.56 -17.98
N VAL A 132 -10.27 -18.67 -18.65
CA VAL A 132 -11.18 -19.79 -18.83
C VAL A 132 -10.62 -21.00 -18.08
N ARG A 133 -11.24 -21.35 -16.95
CA ARG A 133 -10.79 -22.49 -16.15
C ARG A 133 -11.07 -23.81 -16.87
N GLY A 134 -10.14 -24.74 -16.74
CA GLY A 134 -10.25 -26.07 -17.37
C GLY A 134 -9.90 -26.11 -18.87
N ALA A 135 -9.69 -24.97 -19.54
CA ALA A 135 -9.40 -24.91 -20.98
C ALA A 135 -8.18 -25.77 -21.38
N ARG A 136 -7.19 -25.95 -20.49
CA ARG A 136 -6.00 -26.80 -20.72
C ARG A 136 -6.35 -28.25 -21.05
N TRP A 137 -7.46 -28.73 -20.51
CA TRP A 137 -7.91 -30.14 -20.68
C TRP A 137 -8.98 -30.29 -21.75
N GLY A 138 -9.25 -29.22 -22.52
CA GLY A 138 -10.28 -29.15 -23.52
C GLY A 138 -11.64 -28.68 -22.98
N LEU A 139 -12.37 -27.95 -23.80
CA LEU A 139 -13.72 -27.51 -23.51
C LEU A 139 -14.70 -28.48 -24.20
N ARG A 140 -15.62 -29.04 -23.44
CA ARG A 140 -16.69 -29.89 -23.99
C ARG A 140 -17.77 -29.03 -24.63
N LEU A 141 -18.69 -29.66 -25.34
CA LEU A 141 -19.87 -29.01 -25.90
C LEU A 141 -20.64 -28.22 -24.82
N GLY A 142 -20.90 -26.94 -25.10
CA GLY A 142 -21.57 -26.01 -24.21
C GLY A 142 -20.78 -24.72 -23.93
N PRO A 143 -21.39 -23.71 -23.31
CA PRO A 143 -20.69 -22.46 -22.98
C PRO A 143 -19.63 -22.70 -21.92
N ALA A 144 -18.47 -22.01 -22.06
CA ALA A 144 -17.45 -21.92 -21.02
C ALA A 144 -17.46 -20.50 -20.42
N PRO A 145 -17.46 -20.34 -19.09
CA PRO A 145 -17.42 -19.03 -18.49
C PRO A 145 -16.07 -18.33 -18.74
N LEU A 146 -16.11 -17.06 -19.08
CA LEU A 146 -14.96 -16.17 -19.11
C LEU A 146 -14.97 -15.39 -17.79
N GLU A 147 -14.00 -15.66 -16.90
CA GLU A 147 -13.94 -15.07 -15.56
C GLU A 147 -12.96 -13.90 -15.56
N ASP A 148 -13.38 -12.77 -14.99
CA ASP A 148 -12.48 -11.63 -14.73
C ASP A 148 -11.63 -11.93 -13.47
N LEU A 149 -10.32 -12.10 -13.66
CA LEU A 149 -9.41 -12.43 -12.56
C LEU A 149 -9.37 -11.34 -11.48
N LEU A 150 -9.53 -10.07 -11.87
CA LEU A 150 -9.58 -8.98 -10.90
C LEU A 150 -10.82 -9.08 -10.01
N TRP A 151 -11.98 -9.33 -10.61
CA TRP A 151 -13.23 -9.51 -9.87
C TRP A 151 -13.16 -10.69 -8.91
N GLU A 152 -12.64 -11.83 -9.38
CA GLU A 152 -12.46 -13.03 -8.54
C GLU A 152 -11.46 -12.79 -7.40
N ALA A 153 -10.38 -12.03 -7.64
CA ALA A 153 -9.41 -11.70 -6.60
C ALA A 153 -9.95 -10.78 -5.49
N LEU A 154 -11.01 -10.01 -5.78
CA LEU A 154 -11.69 -9.15 -4.81
C LEU A 154 -12.83 -9.85 -4.06
N LYS A 155 -12.98 -11.16 -4.27
CA LYS A 155 -13.93 -12.01 -3.55
C LYS A 155 -13.18 -13.05 -2.73
N ASP A 156 -13.50 -13.15 -1.45
CA ASP A 156 -12.96 -14.19 -0.59
C ASP A 156 -13.81 -15.46 -0.70
N PRO A 157 -13.31 -16.52 -1.34
CA PRO A 157 -14.06 -17.75 -1.52
C PRO A 157 -14.32 -18.51 -0.19
N GLN A 158 -13.54 -18.23 0.86
CA GLN A 158 -13.71 -18.86 2.18
C GLN A 158 -14.98 -18.39 2.88
N CYS A 159 -15.27 -17.09 2.85
CA CYS A 159 -16.50 -16.55 3.43
C CYS A 159 -17.59 -16.27 2.38
N GLY A 160 -17.28 -16.37 1.08
CA GLY A 160 -18.21 -16.17 -0.03
C GLY A 160 -18.56 -14.71 -0.31
N LEU A 161 -17.86 -13.75 0.30
CA LEU A 161 -18.14 -12.32 0.21
C LEU A 161 -17.07 -11.59 -0.60
N SER A 162 -17.48 -10.59 -1.37
CA SER A 162 -16.57 -9.60 -1.93
C SER A 162 -16.03 -8.70 -0.81
N MET A 163 -14.91 -8.01 -1.07
CA MET A 163 -14.32 -7.07 -0.12
C MET A 163 -15.31 -5.95 0.25
N ALA A 164 -16.12 -5.50 -0.69
CA ALA A 164 -17.16 -4.50 -0.46
C ALA A 164 -18.29 -5.03 0.45
N GLU A 165 -18.73 -6.27 0.26
CA GLU A 165 -19.75 -6.89 1.14
C GLU A 165 -19.22 -7.08 2.57
N THR A 166 -17.91 -7.32 2.76
CA THR A 166 -17.32 -7.33 4.11
C THR A 166 -17.37 -5.95 4.77
N ALA A 167 -17.24 -4.87 3.99
CA ALA A 167 -17.40 -3.50 4.49
C ALA A 167 -18.86 -3.18 4.83
N GLU A 168 -19.84 -3.68 4.06
CA GLU A 168 -21.26 -3.61 4.40
C GLU A 168 -21.55 -4.32 5.73
N GLY A 169 -20.94 -5.49 5.96
CA GLY A 169 -21.06 -6.20 7.24
C GLY A 169 -20.54 -5.39 8.43
N LEU A 170 -19.46 -4.62 8.25
CA LEU A 170 -18.98 -3.68 9.26
C LEU A 170 -19.91 -2.48 9.43
N ALA A 171 -20.47 -1.94 8.35
CA ALA A 171 -21.45 -0.87 8.40
C ALA A 171 -22.64 -1.25 9.29
N GLU A 172 -23.19 -2.46 9.12
CA GLU A 172 -24.26 -2.99 9.95
C GLU A 172 -23.84 -3.18 11.41
N LYS A 173 -22.68 -3.82 11.63
CA LYS A 173 -22.17 -4.12 12.98
C LYS A 173 -21.94 -2.85 13.79
N TYR A 174 -21.41 -1.80 13.17
CA TYR A 174 -21.12 -0.51 13.82
C TYR A 174 -22.26 0.51 13.68
N LYS A 175 -23.39 0.13 13.09
CA LYS A 175 -24.60 0.95 12.90
C LYS A 175 -24.27 2.29 12.23
N LEU A 176 -23.49 2.23 11.15
CA LEU A 176 -23.10 3.40 10.39
C LEU A 176 -24.23 3.88 9.51
N THR A 177 -24.27 5.18 9.26
CA THR A 177 -25.21 5.79 8.33
C THR A 177 -24.55 6.13 7.00
N ARG A 178 -25.32 6.20 5.93
CA ARG A 178 -24.82 6.59 4.62
C ARG A 178 -24.14 7.96 4.65
N LYS A 179 -24.70 8.91 5.42
CA LYS A 179 -24.15 10.24 5.58
C LYS A 179 -22.76 10.20 6.22
N GLU A 180 -22.56 9.50 7.34
CA GLU A 180 -21.24 9.35 7.99
C GLU A 180 -20.20 8.76 7.01
N VAL A 181 -20.61 7.77 6.23
CA VAL A 181 -19.75 7.08 5.27
C VAL A 181 -19.33 8.01 4.13
N ASP A 182 -20.26 8.77 3.57
CA ASP A 182 -19.99 9.69 2.48
C ASP A 182 -19.24 10.96 2.95
N GLU A 183 -19.43 11.40 4.20
CA GLU A 183 -18.63 12.48 4.80
C GLU A 183 -17.14 12.11 4.90
N VAL A 184 -16.81 10.88 5.28
CA VAL A 184 -15.41 10.39 5.26
C VAL A 184 -14.86 10.37 3.84
N ALA A 185 -15.63 9.91 2.87
CA ALA A 185 -15.20 9.89 1.48
C ALA A 185 -14.93 11.29 0.93
N LEU A 186 -15.81 12.26 1.25
CA LEU A 186 -15.62 13.66 0.89
C LEU A 186 -14.36 14.24 1.55
N GLU A 187 -14.16 13.97 2.84
CA GLU A 187 -12.99 14.42 3.59
C GLU A 187 -11.69 13.89 2.98
N SER A 188 -11.65 12.62 2.58
CA SER A 188 -10.49 12.01 1.89
C SER A 188 -10.17 12.77 0.59
N GLN A 189 -11.18 13.05 -0.26
CA GLN A 189 -11.01 13.80 -1.50
C GLN A 189 -10.50 15.23 -1.26
N GLN A 190 -11.08 15.93 -0.30
CA GLN A 190 -10.70 17.31 0.02
C GLN A 190 -9.27 17.39 0.56
N ARG A 191 -8.88 16.49 1.46
CA ARG A 191 -7.53 16.41 2.04
C ARG A 191 -6.49 16.08 0.98
N ALA A 192 -6.78 15.11 0.09
CA ALA A 192 -5.88 14.77 -1.01
C ALA A 192 -5.69 15.95 -1.97
N LYS A 193 -6.77 16.67 -2.31
CA LYS A 193 -6.68 17.88 -3.13
C LYS A 193 -5.80 18.94 -2.47
N GLN A 194 -6.05 19.24 -1.20
CA GLN A 194 -5.26 20.23 -0.45
C GLN A 194 -3.77 19.83 -0.39
N ALA A 195 -3.48 18.54 -0.19
CA ALA A 195 -2.13 18.01 -0.16
C ALA A 195 -1.42 18.17 -1.51
N TRP A 196 -2.10 17.89 -2.64
CA TRP A 196 -1.57 18.12 -3.97
C TRP A 196 -1.33 19.61 -4.25
N ASP A 197 -2.29 20.48 -3.93
CA ASP A 197 -2.17 21.94 -4.12
C ASP A 197 -1.03 22.54 -3.28
N ALA A 198 -0.78 21.98 -2.09
CA ALA A 198 0.30 22.38 -1.18
C ALA A 198 1.65 21.65 -1.46
N CYS A 199 1.76 20.91 -2.57
CA CYS A 199 2.96 20.14 -2.94
C CYS A 199 3.45 19.19 -1.84
N VAL A 200 2.55 18.61 -1.04
CA VAL A 200 2.92 17.67 0.03
C VAL A 200 3.56 16.40 -0.55
N PHE A 201 3.05 15.92 -1.68
CA PHE A 201 3.48 14.68 -2.31
C PHE A 201 4.74 14.81 -3.18
N GLN A 202 5.30 16.01 -3.34
CA GLN A 202 6.48 16.22 -4.22
C GLN A 202 7.72 15.43 -3.80
N ASP A 203 7.87 15.15 -2.49
CA ASP A 203 9.01 14.43 -1.95
C ASP A 203 8.88 12.91 -2.14
N GLU A 204 7.66 12.41 -2.39
CA GLU A 204 7.39 10.97 -2.54
C GLU A 204 7.03 10.56 -3.97
N VAL A 205 6.34 11.41 -4.76
CA VAL A 205 5.90 11.05 -6.11
C VAL A 205 7.03 11.24 -7.12
N VAL A 206 7.38 10.15 -7.80
CA VAL A 206 8.38 10.13 -8.87
C VAL A 206 7.73 10.03 -10.25
N PRO A 207 8.38 10.55 -11.31
CA PRO A 207 7.87 10.48 -12.66
C PRO A 207 7.90 9.04 -13.19
N VAL A 208 6.82 8.67 -13.89
CA VAL A 208 6.80 7.46 -14.71
C VAL A 208 6.98 7.88 -16.17
N PRO A 209 8.05 7.44 -16.84
CA PRO A 209 8.29 7.76 -18.25
C PRO A 209 7.31 6.98 -19.14
N LEU A 210 6.53 7.70 -19.93
CA LEU A 210 5.59 7.14 -20.90
C LEU A 210 6.11 7.38 -22.31
N LYS A 211 6.26 6.30 -23.08
CA LYS A 211 6.68 6.38 -24.49
C LYS A 211 5.46 6.56 -25.40
N GLY A 212 5.41 7.67 -26.08
CA GLY A 212 4.41 7.92 -27.11
C GLY A 212 4.66 7.15 -28.42
N LYS A 213 3.67 7.14 -29.30
CA LYS A 213 3.72 6.38 -30.56
C LYS A 213 4.84 6.82 -31.52
N LYS A 214 5.31 8.05 -31.42
CA LYS A 214 6.40 8.61 -32.25
C LYS A 214 7.76 8.61 -31.54
N GLY A 215 7.86 7.93 -30.38
CA GLY A 215 9.10 7.84 -29.59
C GLY A 215 9.32 9.02 -28.62
N GLU A 216 8.40 10.00 -28.55
CA GLU A 216 8.42 11.02 -27.53
C GLU A 216 8.25 10.40 -26.13
N VAL A 217 8.92 10.98 -25.13
CA VAL A 217 8.79 10.56 -23.74
C VAL A 217 8.14 11.69 -22.96
N THR A 218 7.00 11.39 -22.31
CA THR A 218 6.33 12.26 -21.36
C THR A 218 6.44 11.71 -19.95
N GLU A 219 6.32 12.56 -18.95
CA GLU A 219 6.37 12.14 -17.55
C GLU A 219 4.98 12.16 -16.92
N TYR A 220 4.58 11.07 -16.29
CA TYR A 220 3.34 10.98 -15.52
C TYR A 220 3.63 11.05 -14.01
N ARG A 221 2.88 11.91 -13.28
CA ARG A 221 3.07 12.14 -11.83
C ARG A 221 1.75 12.28 -11.06
N ALA A 222 0.59 12.07 -11.67
CA ALA A 222 -0.71 12.33 -11.06
C ALA A 222 -1.29 11.13 -10.30
N ASP A 223 -2.18 11.37 -9.37
CA ASP A 223 -3.10 10.36 -8.83
C ASP A 223 -4.45 10.51 -9.57
N GLU A 224 -4.64 9.72 -10.60
CA GLU A 224 -5.73 9.86 -11.59
C GLU A 224 -7.13 9.56 -11.03
N HIS A 225 -7.17 8.83 -9.91
CA HIS A 225 -8.43 8.45 -9.29
C HIS A 225 -9.11 9.62 -8.57
N MET A 226 -8.38 10.64 -8.17
CA MET A 226 -8.92 11.78 -7.44
C MET A 226 -10.09 12.44 -8.15
N ARG A 227 -11.09 12.86 -7.36
CA ARG A 227 -12.29 13.60 -7.80
C ARG A 227 -12.42 14.88 -7.01
N PRO A 228 -11.55 15.89 -7.25
CA PRO A 228 -11.44 17.09 -6.41
C PRO A 228 -12.70 17.97 -6.41
N ALA A 229 -13.58 17.81 -7.39
CA ALA A 229 -14.86 18.52 -7.48
C ALA A 229 -16.04 17.78 -6.80
N THR A 230 -15.77 16.64 -6.12
CA THR A 230 -16.81 15.87 -5.44
C THR A 230 -17.46 16.69 -4.31
N THR A 231 -18.79 16.59 -4.19
CA THR A 231 -19.57 17.18 -3.09
C THR A 231 -20.35 16.09 -2.35
N LEU A 232 -20.85 16.41 -1.17
CA LEU A 232 -21.65 15.45 -0.39
C LEU A 232 -22.94 15.05 -1.13
N GLU A 233 -23.58 16.00 -1.82
CA GLU A 233 -24.79 15.77 -2.61
C GLU A 233 -24.52 14.76 -3.73
N VAL A 234 -23.39 14.89 -4.42
CA VAL A 234 -22.98 13.96 -5.49
C VAL A 234 -22.76 12.56 -4.91
N LEU A 235 -22.09 12.44 -3.76
CA LEU A 235 -21.85 11.16 -3.12
C LEU A 235 -23.16 10.51 -2.66
N LEU A 236 -24.03 11.24 -1.99
CA LEU A 236 -25.34 10.75 -1.53
C LEU A 236 -26.26 10.29 -2.67
N ALA A 237 -26.13 10.86 -3.86
CA ALA A 237 -26.90 10.48 -5.04
C ALA A 237 -26.42 9.15 -5.68
N LEU A 238 -25.21 8.66 -5.35
CA LEU A 238 -24.70 7.39 -5.88
C LEU A 238 -25.50 6.20 -5.31
N LYS A 239 -25.79 5.24 -6.18
CA LYS A 239 -26.49 4.02 -5.77
C LYS A 239 -25.51 2.99 -5.21
N PRO A 240 -25.86 2.28 -4.13
CA PRO A 240 -25.11 1.11 -3.68
C PRO A 240 -25.07 0.06 -4.79
N TYR A 241 -23.90 -0.59 -4.94
CA TYR A 241 -23.72 -1.58 -6.00
C TYR A 241 -23.73 -3.03 -5.48
N PHE A 242 -23.10 -3.27 -4.32
CA PHE A 242 -22.82 -4.62 -3.82
C PHE A 242 -23.97 -5.20 -2.98
N LYS A 243 -24.79 -4.35 -2.38
CA LYS A 243 -25.92 -4.74 -1.55
C LYS A 243 -27.11 -3.81 -1.82
N LYS A 244 -28.30 -4.40 -2.03
CA LYS A 244 -29.54 -3.62 -2.08
C LYS A 244 -29.69 -2.86 -0.76
N ASP A 245 -29.93 -1.57 -0.83
CA ASP A 245 -30.02 -0.67 0.33
C ASP A 245 -28.74 -0.63 1.21
N GLY A 246 -27.58 -0.97 0.63
CA GLY A 246 -26.29 -0.89 1.27
C GLY A 246 -25.74 0.55 1.37
N LEU A 247 -24.56 0.68 1.95
CA LEU A 247 -23.88 1.98 2.13
C LEU A 247 -22.70 2.17 1.17
N VAL A 248 -22.08 1.07 0.70
CA VAL A 248 -20.91 1.11 -0.16
C VAL A 248 -21.26 1.47 -1.59
N THR A 249 -20.62 2.51 -2.10
CA THR A 249 -20.78 3.00 -3.46
C THR A 249 -19.42 3.21 -4.12
N ALA A 250 -19.40 3.49 -5.41
CA ALA A 250 -18.18 3.86 -6.12
C ALA A 250 -17.51 5.15 -5.58
N GLY A 251 -18.25 5.99 -4.86
CA GLY A 251 -17.74 7.24 -4.30
C GLY A 251 -17.09 7.10 -2.92
N ASN A 252 -17.35 6.00 -2.20
CA ASN A 252 -16.87 5.77 -0.84
C ASN A 252 -16.08 4.46 -0.67
N ALA A 253 -15.69 3.87 -1.79
CA ALA A 253 -14.73 2.77 -1.92
C ALA A 253 -13.39 3.30 -2.46
N SER A 254 -12.30 2.62 -2.13
CA SER A 254 -10.99 2.93 -2.71
C SER A 254 -10.96 2.67 -4.22
N GLY A 255 -10.19 3.45 -4.95
CA GLY A 255 -10.01 3.26 -6.38
C GLY A 255 -9.21 2.01 -6.72
N ILE A 256 -9.66 1.30 -7.76
CA ILE A 256 -8.86 0.31 -8.48
C ILE A 256 -7.84 1.10 -9.32
N VAL A 257 -6.55 0.91 -9.06
CA VAL A 257 -5.49 1.73 -9.68
C VAL A 257 -4.23 0.90 -9.92
N ASP A 258 -3.37 1.41 -10.80
CA ASP A 258 -2.05 0.87 -11.10
C ASP A 258 -0.97 1.72 -10.45
N GLY A 259 0.05 1.12 -9.87
CA GLY A 259 1.14 1.89 -9.26
C GLY A 259 2.11 1.08 -8.43
N ALA A 260 3.17 1.74 -7.99
CA ALA A 260 4.24 1.15 -7.19
C ALA A 260 4.76 2.10 -6.12
N ALA A 261 5.31 1.54 -5.06
CA ALA A 261 6.05 2.26 -4.04
C ALA A 261 7.29 1.47 -3.63
N ALA A 262 8.40 2.16 -3.34
CA ALA A 262 9.65 1.53 -2.99
C ALA A 262 10.42 2.35 -1.94
N THR A 263 11.23 1.66 -1.15
CA THR A 263 12.12 2.22 -0.14
C THR A 263 13.42 1.42 -0.10
N VAL A 264 14.52 2.07 0.23
CA VAL A 264 15.75 1.40 0.65
C VAL A 264 15.84 1.50 2.16
N ILE A 265 15.96 0.36 2.82
CA ILE A 265 16.19 0.24 4.25
C ILE A 265 17.58 -0.35 4.50
N ALA A 266 18.21 0.04 5.60
CA ALA A 266 19.53 -0.47 5.96
C ALA A 266 19.67 -0.59 7.49
N SER A 267 20.75 -1.26 7.94
CA SER A 267 21.15 -1.16 9.34
C SER A 267 21.60 0.26 9.68
N ASP A 268 21.30 0.74 10.87
CA ASP A 268 21.78 2.05 11.36
C ASP A 268 23.31 2.12 11.35
N ALA A 269 23.99 1.00 11.64
CA ALA A 269 25.44 0.89 11.57
C ALA A 269 25.96 1.13 10.15
N TYR A 270 25.32 0.52 9.13
CA TYR A 270 25.69 0.75 7.73
C TYR A 270 25.47 2.22 7.34
N ALA A 271 24.32 2.79 7.68
CA ALA A 271 24.02 4.19 7.37
C ALA A 271 25.07 5.15 7.96
N LYS A 272 25.45 4.95 9.23
CA LYS A 272 26.49 5.75 9.91
C LYS A 272 27.86 5.58 9.27
N ALA A 273 28.26 4.35 8.94
CA ALA A 273 29.56 4.05 8.34
C ALA A 273 29.72 4.73 6.97
N HIS A 274 28.63 4.93 6.23
CA HIS A 274 28.62 5.56 4.90
C HIS A 274 28.19 7.03 4.92
N GLY A 275 27.96 7.63 6.10
CA GLY A 275 27.56 9.03 6.22
C GLY A 275 26.18 9.33 5.63
N LEU A 276 25.31 8.32 5.52
CA LEU A 276 23.95 8.45 4.99
C LEU A 276 23.01 9.06 6.03
N LYS A 277 22.02 9.82 5.56
CA LYS A 277 21.05 10.52 6.43
C LYS A 277 19.69 9.82 6.33
N PRO A 278 19.29 8.99 7.32
CA PRO A 278 18.00 8.31 7.29
C PRO A 278 16.83 9.28 7.42
N LEU A 279 15.70 8.92 6.78
CA LEU A 279 14.41 9.59 6.97
C LEU A 279 13.82 9.29 8.35
N GLY A 280 14.11 8.11 8.89
CA GLY A 280 13.58 7.61 10.15
C GLY A 280 13.91 6.13 10.32
N ARG A 281 13.30 5.49 11.31
CA ARG A 281 13.47 4.05 11.57
C ARG A 281 12.14 3.33 11.78
N ILE A 282 12.16 2.01 11.62
CA ILE A 282 11.05 1.16 12.04
C ILE A 282 11.14 0.93 13.55
N VAL A 283 10.03 1.14 14.25
CA VAL A 283 9.96 0.96 15.73
C VAL A 283 9.40 -0.42 16.04
N ALA A 284 8.26 -0.76 15.45
CA ALA A 284 7.60 -2.04 15.62
C ALA A 284 6.65 -2.33 14.48
N TRP A 285 6.30 -3.61 14.33
CA TRP A 285 5.24 -4.03 13.41
C TRP A 285 4.48 -5.22 13.97
N ALA A 286 3.27 -5.42 13.47
CA ALA A 286 2.46 -6.58 13.81
C ALA A 286 1.51 -6.93 12.68
N VAL A 287 1.17 -8.22 12.64
CA VAL A 287 0.07 -8.76 11.84
C VAL A 287 -0.90 -9.46 12.79
N ALA A 288 -2.20 -9.34 12.50
CA ALA A 288 -3.26 -9.97 13.27
C ALA A 288 -4.27 -10.62 12.32
N GLY A 289 -4.77 -11.79 12.68
CA GLY A 289 -5.92 -12.43 12.04
C GLY A 289 -7.22 -11.95 12.66
N VAL A 290 -8.27 -11.86 11.85
CA VAL A 290 -9.64 -11.56 12.25
C VAL A 290 -10.60 -12.43 11.45
N GLU A 291 -11.88 -12.43 11.82
CA GLU A 291 -12.90 -13.16 11.07
C GLU A 291 -12.99 -12.64 9.62
N PRO A 292 -12.89 -13.52 8.58
CA PRO A 292 -12.83 -13.09 7.18
C PRO A 292 -13.99 -12.19 6.76
N LYS A 293 -15.22 -12.46 7.20
CA LYS A 293 -16.40 -11.64 6.87
C LYS A 293 -16.33 -10.20 7.43
N TYR A 294 -15.41 -9.94 8.37
CA TYR A 294 -15.15 -8.64 8.96
C TYR A 294 -13.69 -8.21 8.74
N MET A 295 -13.07 -8.60 7.64
CA MET A 295 -11.65 -8.37 7.35
C MET A 295 -11.23 -6.90 7.57
N GLY A 296 -12.13 -5.96 7.29
CA GLY A 296 -11.88 -4.52 7.38
C GLY A 296 -11.52 -4.04 8.79
N ILE A 297 -11.82 -4.81 9.86
CA ILE A 297 -11.43 -4.45 11.23
C ILE A 297 -9.99 -4.83 11.56
N GLY A 298 -9.29 -5.57 10.68
CA GLY A 298 -7.93 -6.04 10.88
C GLY A 298 -6.91 -5.01 11.36
N PRO A 299 -6.95 -3.73 10.90
CA PRO A 299 -6.08 -2.68 11.41
C PRO A 299 -6.12 -2.51 12.93
N ALA A 300 -7.28 -2.64 13.56
CA ALA A 300 -7.43 -2.39 14.99
C ALA A 300 -6.61 -3.37 15.87
N PRO A 301 -6.76 -4.70 15.77
CA PRO A 301 -5.92 -5.61 16.54
C PRO A 301 -4.45 -5.58 16.09
N ALA A 302 -4.13 -5.31 14.81
CA ALA A 302 -2.75 -5.17 14.37
C ALA A 302 -2.07 -3.94 14.99
N ALA A 303 -2.75 -2.79 15.03
CA ALA A 303 -2.26 -1.56 15.66
C ALA A 303 -2.04 -1.77 17.17
N ARG A 304 -3.02 -2.33 17.91
CA ARG A 304 -2.87 -2.64 19.34
C ARG A 304 -1.66 -3.53 19.61
N LYS A 305 -1.46 -4.56 18.78
CA LYS A 305 -0.32 -5.48 18.91
C LYS A 305 1.02 -4.80 18.59
N ALA A 306 1.07 -3.91 17.59
CA ALA A 306 2.27 -3.14 17.25
C ALA A 306 2.62 -2.15 18.38
N LEU A 307 1.63 -1.42 18.93
CA LEU A 307 1.79 -0.53 20.07
C LEU A 307 2.28 -1.28 21.31
N GLN A 308 1.70 -2.44 21.61
CA GLN A 308 2.14 -3.30 22.72
C GLN A 308 3.62 -3.72 22.56
N LYS A 309 4.03 -4.14 21.35
CA LYS A 309 5.43 -4.50 21.08
C LYS A 309 6.38 -3.33 21.24
N ALA A 310 5.94 -2.12 20.86
CA ALA A 310 6.72 -0.90 21.02
C ALA A 310 6.75 -0.37 22.48
N GLY A 311 5.90 -0.89 23.37
CA GLY A 311 5.69 -0.31 24.70
C GLY A 311 5.07 1.10 24.64
N MET A 312 4.30 1.38 23.59
CA MET A 312 3.73 2.71 23.29
C MET A 312 2.21 2.69 23.38
N LYS A 313 1.63 3.88 23.53
CA LYS A 313 0.18 4.12 23.47
C LYS A 313 -0.20 4.87 22.21
N LEU A 314 -1.46 4.77 21.79
CA LEU A 314 -1.97 5.42 20.56
C LEU A 314 -1.84 6.95 20.64
N GLU A 315 -2.03 7.55 21.82
CA GLU A 315 -1.94 8.99 22.06
C GLU A 315 -0.54 9.56 21.79
N GLN A 316 0.49 8.71 21.81
CA GLN A 316 1.87 9.08 21.51
C GLN A 316 2.16 9.13 19.99
N MET A 317 1.21 8.69 19.17
CA MET A 317 1.32 8.83 17.72
C MET A 317 0.94 10.25 17.32
N ASP A 318 1.85 10.91 16.61
CA ASP A 318 1.62 12.25 16.06
C ASP A 318 0.73 12.18 14.80
N LEU A 319 0.96 11.16 13.95
CA LEU A 319 0.15 10.88 12.79
C LEU A 319 -0.25 9.40 12.73
N VAL A 320 -1.44 9.14 12.19
CA VAL A 320 -1.96 7.80 11.93
C VAL A 320 -2.39 7.70 10.48
N GLU A 321 -2.05 6.62 9.81
CA GLU A 321 -2.53 6.28 8.47
C GLU A 321 -3.26 4.94 8.53
N VAL A 322 -4.54 4.94 8.25
CA VAL A 322 -5.35 3.73 8.08
C VAL A 322 -5.74 3.64 6.60
N ASN A 323 -5.35 2.58 5.91
CA ASN A 323 -5.77 2.40 4.53
C ASN A 323 -7.29 2.42 4.41
N GLU A 324 -7.81 3.32 3.59
CA GLU A 324 -9.24 3.49 3.34
C GLU A 324 -9.67 2.54 2.22
N ALA A 325 -9.72 1.23 2.49
CA ALA A 325 -10.23 0.30 1.50
C ALA A 325 -11.71 0.60 1.16
N PHE A 326 -12.47 0.95 2.20
CA PHE A 326 -13.86 1.42 2.12
C PHE A 326 -14.13 2.38 3.29
N ALA A 327 -14.95 3.41 3.08
CA ALA A 327 -15.27 4.34 4.16
C ALA A 327 -15.95 3.67 5.37
N PRO A 328 -16.90 2.70 5.21
CA PRO A 328 -17.42 1.98 6.37
C PRO A 328 -16.35 1.19 7.13
N GLN A 329 -15.37 0.63 6.43
CA GLN A 329 -14.25 -0.07 7.05
C GLN A 329 -13.38 0.88 7.86
N TYR A 330 -13.05 2.04 7.30
CA TYR A 330 -12.28 3.08 8.01
C TYR A 330 -13.01 3.54 9.28
N LEU A 331 -14.30 3.87 9.19
CA LEU A 331 -15.13 4.27 10.34
C LEU A 331 -15.21 3.20 11.43
N ALA A 332 -15.29 1.92 11.05
CA ALA A 332 -15.25 0.84 12.03
C ALA A 332 -13.92 0.80 12.80
N VAL A 333 -12.79 0.99 12.10
CA VAL A 333 -11.46 1.07 12.73
C VAL A 333 -11.33 2.32 13.58
N GLU A 334 -11.82 3.46 13.11
CA GLU A 334 -11.84 4.72 13.84
C GLU A 334 -12.58 4.57 15.19
N LYS A 335 -13.80 4.03 15.15
CA LYS A 335 -14.59 3.77 16.36
C LYS A 335 -13.92 2.77 17.31
N GLU A 336 -13.32 1.70 16.74
CA GLU A 336 -12.69 0.62 17.52
C GLU A 336 -11.41 1.05 18.23
N LEU A 337 -10.63 1.94 17.63
CA LEU A 337 -9.39 2.47 18.20
C LEU A 337 -9.54 3.81 18.93
N GLY A 338 -10.65 4.53 18.70
CA GLY A 338 -10.83 5.89 19.17
C GLY A 338 -9.89 6.87 18.47
N LEU A 339 -9.77 6.76 17.14
CA LEU A 339 -8.84 7.60 16.36
C LEU A 339 -9.28 9.07 16.35
N ASP A 340 -8.30 9.95 16.47
CA ASP A 340 -8.47 11.40 16.26
C ASP A 340 -8.31 11.72 14.75
N ARG A 341 -9.38 12.18 14.10
CA ARG A 341 -9.37 12.56 12.69
C ARG A 341 -8.40 13.69 12.36
N ALA A 342 -8.11 14.56 13.32
CA ALA A 342 -7.13 15.64 13.12
C ALA A 342 -5.70 15.12 12.92
N LYS A 343 -5.43 13.87 13.34
CA LYS A 343 -4.14 13.18 13.20
C LYS A 343 -4.19 12.01 12.20
N THR A 344 -5.37 11.63 11.73
CA THR A 344 -5.55 10.42 10.92
C THR A 344 -5.82 10.79 9.45
N ASN A 345 -5.08 10.19 8.52
CA ASN A 345 -5.18 10.38 7.07
C ASN A 345 -5.23 11.86 6.67
N VAL A 346 -4.35 12.65 7.28
CA VAL A 346 -4.38 14.13 7.19
C VAL A 346 -4.19 14.68 5.76
N HIS A 347 -3.69 13.86 4.86
CA HIS A 347 -3.49 14.21 3.45
C HIS A 347 -4.39 13.40 2.49
N GLY A 348 -5.53 12.91 3.01
CA GLY A 348 -6.41 11.99 2.29
C GLY A 348 -5.85 10.57 2.26
N GLY A 349 -6.63 9.63 1.73
CA GLY A 349 -6.28 8.22 1.69
C GLY A 349 -6.74 7.53 0.41
N ALA A 350 -6.89 6.21 0.47
CA ALA A 350 -7.11 5.39 -0.72
C ALA A 350 -8.44 5.64 -1.43
N ILE A 351 -9.46 6.19 -0.76
CA ILE A 351 -10.70 6.62 -1.41
C ILE A 351 -10.41 7.71 -2.44
N ALA A 352 -9.49 8.63 -2.13
CA ALA A 352 -9.10 9.69 -3.04
C ALA A 352 -8.02 9.25 -4.03
N ILE A 353 -6.88 8.72 -3.55
CA ILE A 353 -5.70 8.48 -4.39
C ILE A 353 -5.63 7.06 -4.97
N GLY A 354 -6.47 6.13 -4.49
CA GLY A 354 -6.50 4.74 -4.96
C GLY A 354 -5.70 3.77 -4.08
N HIS A 355 -5.90 2.47 -4.36
CA HIS A 355 -5.36 1.36 -3.56
C HIS A 355 -4.71 0.30 -4.47
N PRO A 356 -3.48 0.52 -4.96
CA PRO A 356 -2.75 -0.51 -5.70
C PRO A 356 -2.24 -1.54 -4.67
N LEU A 357 -3.01 -2.60 -4.44
CA LEU A 357 -2.97 -3.54 -3.33
C LEU A 357 -1.59 -3.69 -2.67
N ALA A 358 -0.63 -4.26 -3.38
CA ALA A 358 0.69 -4.55 -2.83
C ALA A 358 1.57 -3.31 -2.61
N ALA A 359 1.34 -2.20 -3.31
CA ALA A 359 2.09 -0.96 -3.11
C ALA A 359 1.66 -0.19 -1.85
N THR A 360 0.41 -0.39 -1.40
CA THR A 360 -0.21 0.44 -0.36
C THR A 360 0.54 0.44 0.95
N GLY A 361 0.99 -0.71 1.45
CA GLY A 361 1.73 -0.76 2.72
C GLY A 361 3.03 0.04 2.69
N THR A 362 3.75 -0.02 1.58
CA THR A 362 4.95 0.80 1.37
C THR A 362 4.59 2.28 1.25
N ARG A 363 3.54 2.63 0.45
CA ARG A 363 3.06 4.00 0.32
C ARG A 363 2.70 4.62 1.66
N VAL A 364 1.92 3.91 2.49
CA VAL A 364 1.54 4.37 3.83
C VAL A 364 2.76 4.64 4.71
N THR A 365 3.74 3.72 4.69
CA THR A 365 4.94 3.83 5.52
C THR A 365 5.82 5.01 5.12
N ILE A 366 6.10 5.18 3.82
CA ILE A 366 6.93 6.29 3.34
C ILE A 366 6.22 7.64 3.48
N HIS A 367 4.90 7.67 3.23
CA HIS A 367 4.11 8.89 3.42
C HIS A 367 4.16 9.39 4.85
N LEU A 368 3.99 8.49 5.84
CA LEU A 368 4.14 8.85 7.26
C LEU A 368 5.50 9.48 7.55
N LEU A 369 6.59 8.90 7.03
CA LEU A 369 7.93 9.45 7.25
C LEU A 369 8.07 10.86 6.67
N HIS A 370 7.60 11.09 5.43
CA HIS A 370 7.64 12.41 4.80
C HIS A 370 6.74 13.41 5.52
N ALA A 371 5.50 13.02 5.86
CA ALA A 371 4.53 13.88 6.54
C ALA A 371 5.02 14.30 7.93
N LEU A 372 5.54 13.36 8.73
CA LEU A 372 6.10 13.62 10.05
C LEU A 372 7.29 14.59 9.98
N ARG A 373 8.22 14.37 9.03
CA ARG A 373 9.37 15.26 8.84
C ARG A 373 8.94 16.68 8.46
N ARG A 374 7.98 16.80 7.52
CA ARG A 374 7.42 18.10 7.11
C ARG A 374 6.75 18.82 8.28
N ALA A 375 6.01 18.10 9.11
CA ALA A 375 5.34 18.64 10.30
C ALA A 375 6.27 18.80 11.52
N LYS A 376 7.54 18.37 11.43
CA LYS A 376 8.50 18.30 12.55
C LYS A 376 7.97 17.48 13.74
N GLN A 377 7.25 16.41 13.40
CA GLN A 377 6.68 15.42 14.32
C GLN A 377 7.52 14.14 14.30
N ARG A 378 7.25 13.20 15.22
CA ARG A 378 8.16 12.10 15.49
C ARG A 378 7.60 10.72 15.18
N PHE A 379 6.44 10.37 15.75
CA PHE A 379 5.92 9.00 15.70
C PHE A 379 4.70 8.88 14.80
N GLY A 380 4.69 7.86 13.94
CA GLY A 380 3.55 7.53 13.09
C GLY A 380 3.19 6.07 13.13
N LEU A 381 1.89 5.78 13.00
CA LEU A 381 1.33 4.44 12.91
C LEU A 381 0.63 4.27 11.57
N GLY A 382 1.09 3.34 10.76
CA GLY A 382 0.48 2.94 9.49
C GLY A 382 -0.20 1.58 9.59
N SER A 383 -1.38 1.41 8.97
CA SER A 383 -2.09 0.13 9.00
C SER A 383 -2.97 -0.09 7.77
N ALA A 384 -3.24 -1.35 7.46
CA ALA A 384 -4.19 -1.75 6.43
C ALA A 384 -4.95 -3.02 6.83
N CYS A 385 -6.22 -3.10 6.42
CA CYS A 385 -6.96 -4.35 6.38
C CYS A 385 -6.49 -5.19 5.18
N ILE A 386 -6.70 -6.50 5.27
CA ILE A 386 -6.20 -7.46 4.29
C ILE A 386 -7.30 -8.49 4.04
N GLY A 387 -7.62 -8.74 2.78
CA GLY A 387 -8.55 -9.79 2.38
C GLY A 387 -8.21 -11.13 3.03
N GLY A 388 -9.21 -11.97 3.24
CA GLY A 388 -9.06 -13.23 3.98
C GLY A 388 -9.06 -13.08 5.51
N GLY A 389 -9.31 -11.86 6.03
CA GLY A 389 -9.45 -11.64 7.48
C GLY A 389 -8.12 -11.40 8.20
N GLN A 390 -7.35 -10.42 7.77
CA GLN A 390 -6.11 -10.03 8.43
C GLN A 390 -5.99 -8.49 8.53
N GLY A 391 -5.03 -8.04 9.33
CA GLY A 391 -4.57 -6.65 9.37
C GLY A 391 -3.07 -6.59 9.60
N ALA A 392 -2.42 -5.57 9.05
CA ALA A 392 -1.02 -5.25 9.32
C ALA A 392 -0.89 -3.83 9.86
N ALA A 393 0.10 -3.62 10.71
CA ALA A 393 0.45 -2.30 11.23
C ALA A 393 1.96 -2.15 11.39
N VAL A 394 2.45 -0.94 11.15
CA VAL A 394 3.85 -0.54 11.37
C VAL A 394 3.88 0.75 12.18
N ILE A 395 4.82 0.87 13.11
CA ILE A 395 5.14 2.11 13.81
C ILE A 395 6.50 2.58 13.31
N VAL A 396 6.58 3.83 12.90
CA VAL A 396 7.80 4.48 12.45
C VAL A 396 8.13 5.68 13.34
N GLU A 397 9.42 5.96 13.47
CA GLU A 397 9.95 7.18 14.06
C GLU A 397 10.65 7.97 12.96
N ALA A 398 10.20 9.18 12.68
CA ALA A 398 10.85 10.08 11.76
C ALA A 398 12.01 10.82 12.42
N PHE A 399 13.10 11.02 11.66
CA PHE A 399 14.23 11.83 12.10
C PHE A 399 14.11 13.25 11.54
N PRO A 400 14.67 14.26 12.23
CA PRO A 400 14.67 15.63 11.72
C PRO A 400 15.26 15.73 10.31
N ALA A 401 14.74 16.71 9.52
CA ALA A 401 15.16 16.95 8.14
C ALA A 401 16.57 17.59 8.09
#